data_b7364d60d443e49846b6980dd81a431b
#
_entry.id   b7364d60d443e49846b6980dd81a431b
#
_cell.length_a   1.000
_cell.length_b   1.000
_cell.length_c   1.000
_cell.angle_alpha   90.00
_cell.angle_beta   90.00
_cell.angle_gamma   90.00
#
_symmetry.space_group_name_H-M   'P 1'
#
loop_
_entity.id
_entity.type
_entity.pdbx_description
1 polymer ?
#
loop_
_entity_poly.entity_id
_entity_poly.type
_entity_poly.pdbx_seq_one_letter_code
_entity_poly.pdbx_strand_id
1 'polypeptide(L)'
;MSSLATVSQSEAAQSPTWRLNQPQLQRLPDPVDKAFMEVFVARQAIFDRRLKVYGYELLFRPCRDCTSADAAGSAASLQVITNSFLSIGIEKLLAGTRAFINFPQDLLSDERAFSLPPKGTVIEILESVKPDPAVISACRTLREKGYTLALDDFSHLNGWDELTDLVSIIKVDFRATTIDQQQALASRYSARGIRMLAEKIETIEEFHRACEMGYQYFQGYFFARPVIVSRREIRGNKLGYLRVLKEAHRPELELFALEALIQREVSLTSKLLRYINSPVFGWINPVQSIRQALGLMGEQEIRNWISLAALPTLASDKPDELIRTALVRARFSELLAKWAGLGHRKADLFLIGLFSLLDAMLNRPLAEILAELGLRGDIADALLGTGRPDQPLAEIHALIRQYEAGDWEALCRTAARLRVPKDIIVDLYLEAIAWSDQIFQESILSH
;
A
#
# COMPACT_ATOMS: atom_id res chain seq x y z
N MET A 1 39.38 -21.49 55.28
CA MET A 1 39.51 -20.15 54.69
C MET A 1 38.71 -20.18 53.44
N SER A 2 37.55 -19.48 53.47
CA SER A 2 36.55 -19.44 52.51
C SER A 2 36.95 -18.58 51.30
N SER A 3 36.58 -19.00 50.08
CA SER A 3 36.47 -18.10 48.95
C SER A 3 35.12 -18.36 48.29
N LEU A 4 34.19 -17.46 48.55
CA LEU A 4 32.90 -17.34 47.90
C LEU A 4 33.11 -16.74 46.51
N ALA A 5 32.79 -17.49 45.49
CA ALA A 5 32.68 -16.96 44.12
C ALA A 5 31.28 -16.35 43.93
N THR A 6 31.23 -15.05 43.77
CA THR A 6 30.08 -14.28 43.40
C THR A 6 29.70 -14.58 41.94
N VAL A 7 28.57 -15.20 41.74
CA VAL A 7 27.91 -15.31 40.40
C VAL A 7 27.26 -13.99 40.11
N SER A 8 27.74 -13.29 39.09
CA SER A 8 27.10 -12.06 38.56
C SER A 8 25.88 -12.43 37.75
N GLN A 9 24.73 -12.06 38.24
CA GLN A 9 23.49 -11.96 37.45
C GLN A 9 23.61 -10.78 36.50
N SER A 10 23.66 -11.01 35.23
CA SER A 10 23.14 -10.07 34.19
C SER A 10 23.15 -10.73 32.82
N GLU A 11 22.22 -11.62 32.55
CA GLU A 11 21.75 -11.85 31.20
C GLU A 11 20.26 -11.49 31.20
N ALA A 12 20.00 -10.21 30.93
CA ALA A 12 18.67 -9.75 30.59
C ALA A 12 18.26 -10.42 29.26
N ALA A 13 17.30 -11.32 29.37
CA ALA A 13 16.67 -11.96 28.22
C ALA A 13 16.20 -10.88 27.23
N GLN A 14 16.90 -10.75 26.11
CA GLN A 14 16.45 -9.94 24.97
C GLN A 14 15.22 -10.62 24.40
N SER A 15 14.09 -9.97 24.57
CA SER A 15 12.83 -10.35 23.92
C SER A 15 13.07 -10.58 22.43
N PRO A 16 12.60 -11.68 21.83
CA PRO A 16 12.68 -11.86 20.40
C PRO A 16 11.75 -10.84 19.74
N THR A 17 12.32 -9.73 19.25
CA THR A 17 11.63 -8.91 18.27
C THR A 17 11.35 -9.83 17.08
N TRP A 18 10.12 -9.77 16.51
CA TRP A 18 9.66 -10.49 15.30
C TRP A 18 10.66 -10.35 14.13
N ARG A 19 11.84 -10.86 14.31
CA ARG A 19 12.90 -10.94 13.33
C ARG A 19 12.63 -12.15 12.43
N LEU A 20 11.69 -12.01 11.52
CA LEU A 20 11.83 -12.65 10.22
C LEU A 20 13.19 -12.19 9.69
N ASN A 21 14.05 -13.13 9.35
CA ASN A 21 15.42 -12.91 8.89
C ASN A 21 15.60 -11.52 8.27
N GLN A 22 16.20 -10.59 9.02
CA GLN A 22 16.75 -9.41 8.38
C GLN A 22 17.86 -9.96 7.46
N PRO A 23 17.77 -9.80 6.14
CA PRO A 23 18.97 -9.90 5.33
C PRO A 23 19.94 -8.94 5.99
N GLN A 24 21.14 -9.44 6.33
CA GLN A 24 22.22 -8.58 6.83
C GLN A 24 22.30 -7.41 5.88
N LEU A 25 21.83 -6.24 6.31
CA LEU A 25 22.06 -5.01 5.63
C LEU A 25 23.58 -4.88 5.56
N GLN A 26 24.16 -5.31 4.43
CA GLN A 26 25.50 -4.92 4.08
C GLN A 26 25.50 -3.40 4.22
N ARG A 27 26.41 -2.90 5.08
CA ARG A 27 26.63 -1.47 5.22
C ARG A 27 26.72 -0.90 3.81
N LEU A 28 25.77 -0.01 3.51
CA LEU A 28 25.84 0.77 2.29
C LEU A 28 27.24 1.41 2.25
N PRO A 29 27.94 1.38 1.11
CA PRO A 29 29.23 2.02 1.00
C PRO A 29 29.11 3.50 1.38
N ASP A 30 30.20 4.04 1.96
CA ASP A 30 30.33 5.46 2.34
C ASP A 30 29.87 6.38 1.19
N PRO A 31 29.33 7.57 1.49
CA PRO A 31 28.75 8.45 0.49
C PRO A 31 29.85 8.96 -0.49
N VAL A 32 29.99 8.26 -1.59
CA VAL A 32 30.65 8.77 -2.79
C VAL A 32 29.67 9.74 -3.44
N ASP A 33 30.08 10.96 -3.65
CA ASP A 33 29.39 12.11 -4.25
C ASP A 33 28.03 11.79 -4.91
N LYS A 34 26.95 11.90 -4.17
CA LYS A 34 25.59 11.69 -4.65
C LYS A 34 25.03 12.98 -5.22
N ALA A 35 25.27 13.24 -6.47
CA ALA A 35 24.39 14.05 -7.31
C ALA A 35 23.13 13.23 -7.71
N PHE A 36 22.57 12.43 -6.78
CA PHE A 36 21.29 11.76 -7.00
C PHE A 36 20.19 12.72 -6.58
N MET A 37 19.31 13.06 -7.54
CA MET A 37 18.06 13.74 -7.22
C MET A 37 17.20 12.77 -6.41
N GLU A 38 16.86 13.14 -5.20
CA GLU A 38 15.87 12.43 -4.37
C GLU A 38 14.50 12.56 -5.00
N VAL A 39 13.76 11.47 -5.07
CA VAL A 39 12.48 11.38 -5.77
C VAL A 39 11.48 10.67 -4.89
N PHE A 40 10.32 11.28 -4.70
CA PHE A 40 9.17 10.57 -4.16
C PHE A 40 8.58 9.66 -5.22
N VAL A 41 8.21 8.45 -4.82
CA VAL A 41 7.52 7.47 -5.63
C VAL A 41 6.37 6.86 -4.84
N ALA A 42 5.14 7.09 -5.28
CA ALA A 42 3.97 6.39 -4.77
C ALA A 42 3.38 5.51 -5.87
N ARG A 43 2.56 4.52 -5.49
CA ARG A 43 1.88 3.66 -6.45
C ARG A 43 0.38 3.63 -6.18
N GLN A 44 -0.42 3.60 -7.27
CA GLN A 44 -1.86 3.42 -7.20
C GLN A 44 -2.28 2.20 -8.01
N ALA A 45 -3.06 1.30 -7.41
CA ALA A 45 -3.46 0.07 -8.06
C ALA A 45 -4.52 0.31 -9.15
N ILE A 46 -4.34 -0.35 -10.30
CA ILE A 46 -5.28 -0.43 -11.40
C ILE A 46 -5.83 -1.86 -11.44
N PHE A 47 -7.14 -2.01 -11.35
CA PHE A 47 -7.82 -3.29 -11.25
C PHE A 47 -8.45 -3.71 -12.59
N ASP A 48 -8.58 -5.01 -12.79
CA ASP A 48 -9.46 -5.57 -13.81
C ASP A 48 -10.92 -5.73 -13.29
N ARG A 49 -11.81 -6.22 -14.14
CA ARG A 49 -13.22 -6.51 -13.79
C ARG A 49 -13.41 -7.54 -12.67
N ARG A 50 -12.38 -8.34 -12.37
CA ARG A 50 -12.39 -9.34 -11.30
C ARG A 50 -11.74 -8.82 -10.02
N LEU A 51 -11.46 -7.52 -9.98
CA LEU A 51 -10.76 -6.86 -8.87
C LEU A 51 -9.35 -7.42 -8.60
N LYS A 52 -8.72 -7.99 -9.63
CA LYS A 52 -7.30 -8.35 -9.59
C LYS A 52 -6.48 -7.16 -10.06
N VAL A 53 -5.34 -6.93 -9.43
CA VAL A 53 -4.41 -5.88 -9.84
C VAL A 53 -3.86 -6.20 -11.22
N TYR A 54 -4.12 -5.31 -12.18
CA TYR A 54 -3.60 -5.36 -13.55
C TYR A 54 -2.25 -4.66 -13.66
N GLY A 55 -2.05 -3.59 -12.91
CA GLY A 55 -0.83 -2.80 -12.84
C GLY A 55 -0.89 -1.74 -11.76
N TYR A 56 0.17 -0.97 -11.65
CA TYR A 56 0.25 0.19 -10.77
C TYR A 56 0.62 1.42 -11.56
N GLU A 57 -0.10 2.51 -11.38
CA GLU A 57 0.37 3.83 -11.78
C GLU A 57 1.44 4.30 -10.78
N LEU A 58 2.56 4.78 -11.31
CA LEU A 58 3.68 5.26 -10.53
C LEU A 58 3.72 6.79 -10.56
N LEU A 59 3.51 7.38 -9.39
CA LEU A 59 3.50 8.83 -9.20
C LEU A 59 4.89 9.28 -8.74
N PHE A 60 5.63 9.93 -9.63
CA PHE A 60 6.97 10.42 -9.35
C PHE A 60 6.97 11.92 -9.08
N ARG A 61 7.76 12.38 -8.09
CA ARG A 61 8.03 13.79 -7.87
C ARG A 61 9.46 14.02 -7.37
N PRO A 62 10.24 14.93 -7.98
CA PRO A 62 11.55 15.35 -7.47
C PRO A 62 11.42 15.99 -6.08
N CYS A 63 12.30 15.62 -5.14
CA CYS A 63 12.24 16.10 -3.75
C CYS A 63 12.75 17.54 -3.55
N ARG A 64 13.45 18.13 -4.55
CA ARG A 64 14.20 19.39 -4.34
C ARG A 64 13.37 20.61 -3.97
N ASP A 65 12.11 20.72 -4.45
CA ASP A 65 11.26 21.88 -4.14
C ASP A 65 9.80 21.51 -3.96
N CYS A 66 9.35 21.48 -2.72
CA CYS A 66 7.92 21.32 -2.40
C CYS A 66 7.09 22.57 -2.68
N THR A 67 7.66 23.62 -3.28
CA THR A 67 7.05 24.94 -3.37
C THR A 67 6.55 25.38 -4.75
N SER A 68 6.86 24.64 -5.85
CA SER A 68 6.26 24.97 -7.15
C SER A 68 6.12 23.73 -8.04
N ALA A 69 4.93 23.54 -8.61
CA ALA A 69 4.58 22.44 -9.52
C ALA A 69 5.24 22.58 -10.90
N ASP A 70 5.85 23.71 -11.26
CA ASP A 70 6.19 24.08 -12.63
C ASP A 70 7.68 24.14 -12.98
N ALA A 71 8.59 23.79 -12.07
CA ALA A 71 10.02 24.12 -12.26
C ALA A 71 10.96 22.93 -12.55
N ALA A 72 10.50 21.68 -12.58
CA ALA A 72 11.34 20.56 -12.98
C ALA A 72 11.16 20.29 -14.47
N GLY A 73 12.06 20.82 -15.30
CA GLY A 73 12.09 20.50 -16.74
C GLY A 73 12.15 18.98 -16.96
N SER A 74 11.54 18.53 -18.04
CA SER A 74 11.36 17.13 -18.47
C SER A 74 12.61 16.25 -18.43
N ALA A 75 13.80 16.82 -18.72
CA ALA A 75 15.06 16.11 -18.64
C ALA A 75 15.39 15.63 -17.22
N ALA A 76 14.98 16.39 -16.18
CA ALA A 76 15.10 15.99 -14.78
C ALA A 76 14.14 14.84 -14.47
N SER A 77 12.91 14.88 -14.99
CA SER A 77 11.90 13.83 -14.77
C SER A 77 12.32 12.49 -15.35
N LEU A 78 12.88 12.44 -16.55
CA LEU A 78 13.38 11.19 -17.15
C LEU A 78 14.57 10.61 -16.41
N GLN A 79 15.52 11.42 -16.03
CA GLN A 79 16.69 10.95 -15.27
C GLN A 79 16.26 10.40 -13.91
N VAL A 80 15.24 11.00 -13.33
CA VAL A 80 14.58 10.57 -12.12
C VAL A 80 13.87 9.23 -12.31
N ILE A 81 13.04 9.11 -13.33
CA ILE A 81 12.32 7.87 -13.66
C ILE A 81 13.34 6.76 -13.96
N THR A 82 14.31 6.99 -14.83
CA THR A 82 15.30 5.99 -15.24
C THR A 82 16.21 5.59 -14.07
N ASN A 83 16.69 6.54 -13.28
CA ASN A 83 17.50 6.26 -12.10
C ASN A 83 16.68 5.53 -11.02
N SER A 84 15.41 5.86 -10.86
CA SER A 84 14.51 5.16 -9.95
C SER A 84 14.26 3.73 -10.42
N PHE A 85 14.07 3.50 -11.72
CA PHE A 85 13.98 2.17 -12.31
C PHE A 85 15.24 1.34 -12.03
N LEU A 86 16.41 1.91 -12.21
CA LEU A 86 17.69 1.21 -12.06
C LEU A 86 18.13 1.08 -10.60
N SER A 87 17.87 2.08 -9.75
CA SER A 87 18.37 2.13 -8.38
C SER A 87 17.38 1.58 -7.34
N ILE A 88 16.08 1.75 -7.55
CA ILE A 88 15.01 1.31 -6.62
C ILE A 88 14.62 -0.15 -6.87
N GLY A 89 14.88 -0.66 -8.09
CA GLY A 89 14.40 -1.99 -8.49
C GLY A 89 12.87 -1.98 -8.59
N ILE A 90 12.34 -1.27 -9.57
CA ILE A 90 10.87 -1.09 -9.78
C ILE A 90 10.12 -2.42 -9.83
N GLU A 91 10.77 -3.52 -10.22
CA GLU A 91 10.18 -4.86 -10.12
C GLU A 91 9.61 -5.16 -8.73
N LYS A 92 10.23 -4.60 -7.67
CA LYS A 92 9.74 -4.72 -6.28
C LYS A 92 8.46 -3.91 -6.04
N LEU A 93 8.30 -2.76 -6.71
CA LEU A 93 7.08 -1.94 -6.59
C LEU A 93 5.89 -2.56 -7.30
N LEU A 94 6.13 -3.37 -8.32
CA LEU A 94 5.11 -3.85 -9.24
C LEU A 94 4.57 -5.24 -8.89
N ALA A 95 5.22 -5.99 -8.00
CA ALA A 95 4.85 -7.37 -7.68
C ALA A 95 4.62 -8.24 -8.95
N GLY A 96 5.41 -8.03 -9.99
CA GLY A 96 5.30 -8.74 -11.27
C GLY A 96 4.17 -8.27 -12.20
N THR A 97 3.51 -7.15 -11.90
CA THR A 97 2.46 -6.56 -12.73
C THR A 97 3.01 -5.48 -13.67
N ARG A 98 2.18 -4.57 -14.18
CA ARG A 98 2.57 -3.50 -15.12
C ARG A 98 2.82 -2.19 -14.40
N ALA A 99 3.78 -1.40 -14.92
CA ALA A 99 3.99 -0.01 -14.54
C ALA A 99 3.28 0.92 -15.52
N PHE A 100 2.43 1.80 -15.02
CA PHE A 100 1.88 2.92 -15.75
C PHE A 100 2.68 4.17 -15.38
N ILE A 101 3.20 4.88 -16.38
CA ILE A 101 4.15 5.97 -16.17
C ILE A 101 3.76 7.17 -17.02
N ASN A 102 3.61 8.31 -16.37
CA ASN A 102 3.22 9.57 -16.95
C ASN A 102 4.35 10.18 -17.81
N PHE A 103 4.05 10.47 -19.07
CA PHE A 103 4.98 11.03 -20.06
C PHE A 103 4.45 12.38 -20.58
N PRO A 104 5.02 13.50 -20.15
CA PRO A 104 4.81 14.79 -20.81
C PRO A 104 5.42 14.82 -22.21
N GLN A 105 5.06 15.82 -23.01
CA GLN A 105 5.38 15.88 -24.45
C GLN A 105 6.87 15.73 -24.78
N ASP A 106 7.72 16.35 -24.00
CA ASP A 106 9.17 16.34 -24.18
C ASP A 106 9.80 14.99 -23.84
N LEU A 107 9.18 14.19 -22.97
CA LEU A 107 9.63 12.81 -22.69
C LEU A 107 9.30 11.84 -23.82
N LEU A 108 8.21 12.04 -24.55
CA LEU A 108 7.81 11.18 -25.65
C LEU A 108 8.88 11.12 -26.76
N SER A 109 9.60 12.22 -26.97
CA SER A 109 10.63 12.34 -28.00
C SER A 109 12.07 12.02 -27.51
N ASP A 110 12.22 11.67 -26.24
CA ASP A 110 13.54 11.43 -25.64
C ASP A 110 13.95 9.96 -25.78
N GLU A 111 15.09 9.71 -26.46
CA GLU A 111 15.60 8.36 -26.65
C GLU A 111 15.89 7.61 -25.33
N ARG A 112 16.12 8.32 -24.23
CA ARG A 112 16.30 7.74 -22.91
C ARG A 112 15.05 7.03 -22.40
N ALA A 113 13.85 7.38 -22.89
CA ALA A 113 12.62 6.65 -22.62
C ALA A 113 12.72 5.16 -22.97
N PHE A 114 13.55 4.83 -23.98
CA PHE A 114 13.76 3.45 -24.43
C PHE A 114 14.61 2.59 -23.49
N SER A 115 15.15 3.14 -22.42
CA SER A 115 15.83 2.37 -21.35
C SER A 115 14.85 1.64 -20.41
N LEU A 116 13.57 1.99 -20.45
CA LEU A 116 12.52 1.25 -19.73
C LEU A 116 12.22 -0.08 -20.44
N PRO A 117 11.96 -1.18 -19.71
CA PRO A 117 11.60 -2.44 -20.34
C PRO A 117 10.22 -2.32 -21.04
N PRO A 118 10.11 -2.52 -22.37
CA PRO A 118 8.83 -2.36 -23.06
C PRO A 118 7.76 -3.32 -22.53
N LYS A 119 8.18 -4.56 -22.22
CA LYS A 119 7.29 -5.56 -21.66
C LYS A 119 7.00 -5.22 -20.19
N GLY A 120 5.75 -4.86 -19.92
CA GLY A 120 5.31 -4.49 -18.58
C GLY A 120 5.25 -2.99 -18.33
N THR A 121 5.70 -2.14 -19.27
CA THR A 121 5.55 -0.67 -19.18
C THR A 121 4.39 -0.20 -20.04
N VAL A 122 3.53 0.61 -19.46
CA VAL A 122 2.48 1.39 -20.12
C VAL A 122 2.87 2.86 -20.02
N ILE A 123 3.02 3.50 -21.16
CA ILE A 123 3.35 4.92 -21.25
C ILE A 123 2.04 5.70 -21.31
N GLU A 124 1.80 6.56 -20.33
CA GLU A 124 0.62 7.42 -20.25
C GLU A 124 0.95 8.78 -20.88
N ILE A 125 0.22 9.10 -21.93
CA ILE A 125 0.32 10.39 -22.65
C ILE A 125 -0.63 11.33 -21.95
N LEU A 126 -0.09 12.38 -21.31
CA LEU A 126 -0.86 13.32 -20.52
C LEU A 126 -1.83 14.16 -21.40
N GLU A 127 -2.92 14.63 -20.79
CA GLU A 127 -3.93 15.49 -21.43
C GLU A 127 -3.38 16.82 -21.99
N SER A 128 -2.26 17.28 -21.44
CA SER A 128 -1.56 18.50 -21.89
C SER A 128 -0.80 18.32 -23.21
N VAL A 129 -0.57 17.08 -23.64
CA VAL A 129 0.16 16.75 -24.87
C VAL A 129 -0.74 16.98 -26.08
N LYS A 130 -0.29 17.81 -27.03
CA LYS A 130 -1.02 18.06 -28.28
C LYS A 130 -0.65 17.02 -29.35
N PRO A 131 -1.65 16.49 -30.10
CA PRO A 131 -1.40 15.48 -31.14
C PRO A 131 -0.79 16.13 -32.41
N ASP A 132 0.40 16.70 -32.29
CA ASP A 132 1.15 17.23 -33.43
C ASP A 132 1.93 16.11 -34.17
N PRO A 133 2.46 16.35 -35.37
CA PRO A 133 3.19 15.35 -36.16
C PRO A 133 4.41 14.76 -35.44
N ALA A 134 5.08 15.51 -34.55
CA ALA A 134 6.24 15.04 -33.80
C ALA A 134 5.81 14.03 -32.72
N VAL A 135 4.74 14.35 -31.99
CA VAL A 135 4.12 13.44 -30.97
C VAL A 135 3.62 12.16 -31.65
N ILE A 136 2.92 12.26 -32.79
CA ILE A 136 2.43 11.09 -33.52
C ILE A 136 3.60 10.19 -33.96
N SER A 137 4.69 10.79 -34.48
CA SER A 137 5.90 10.04 -34.87
C SER A 137 6.55 9.35 -33.67
N ALA A 138 6.68 10.04 -32.54
CA ALA A 138 7.23 9.49 -31.30
C ALA A 138 6.37 8.31 -30.78
N CYS A 139 5.05 8.45 -30.78
CA CYS A 139 4.14 7.38 -30.37
C CYS A 139 4.22 6.15 -31.28
N ARG A 140 4.39 6.33 -32.60
CA ARG A 140 4.62 5.21 -33.53
C ARG A 140 5.92 4.47 -33.19
N THR A 141 7.01 5.20 -32.97
CA THR A 141 8.30 4.62 -32.59
C THR A 141 8.20 3.83 -31.26
N LEU A 142 7.54 4.39 -30.26
CA LEU A 142 7.34 3.69 -28.99
C LEU A 142 6.53 2.39 -29.17
N ARG A 143 5.45 2.44 -29.95
CA ARG A 143 4.63 1.26 -30.27
C ARG A 143 5.42 0.19 -31.03
N GLU A 144 6.22 0.59 -32.03
CA GLU A 144 7.10 -0.33 -32.79
C GLU A 144 8.13 -1.01 -31.88
N LYS A 145 8.60 -0.31 -30.86
CA LYS A 145 9.52 -0.87 -29.84
C LYS A 145 8.81 -1.76 -28.81
N GLY A 146 7.49 -1.90 -28.90
CA GLY A 146 6.71 -2.82 -28.07
C GLY A 146 6.12 -2.23 -26.78
N TYR A 147 6.15 -0.91 -26.62
CA TYR A 147 5.47 -0.25 -25.51
C TYR A 147 3.96 -0.26 -25.68
N THR A 148 3.25 -0.37 -24.59
CA THR A 148 1.80 -0.11 -24.54
C THR A 148 1.60 1.37 -24.28
N LEU A 149 0.74 2.03 -25.10
CA LEU A 149 0.43 3.44 -24.92
C LEU A 149 -0.98 3.60 -24.34
N ALA A 150 -1.15 4.56 -23.44
CA ALA A 150 -2.41 4.99 -22.87
C ALA A 150 -2.60 6.50 -23.02
N LEU A 151 -3.83 6.97 -23.22
CA LEU A 151 -4.19 8.39 -23.11
C LEU A 151 -4.73 8.65 -21.71
N ASP A 152 -4.21 9.68 -21.05
CA ASP A 152 -4.59 10.07 -19.70
C ASP A 152 -5.67 11.17 -19.69
N ASP A 153 -6.57 11.16 -18.72
CA ASP A 153 -7.67 12.12 -18.49
C ASP A 153 -8.43 12.50 -19.79
N PHE A 154 -8.69 11.50 -20.63
CA PHE A 154 -9.18 11.71 -21.97
C PHE A 154 -10.69 11.99 -22.02
N SER A 155 -11.07 13.15 -22.59
CA SER A 155 -12.47 13.59 -22.70
C SER A 155 -12.92 13.93 -24.13
N HIS A 156 -12.04 13.76 -25.14
CA HIS A 156 -12.27 14.21 -26.50
C HIS A 156 -12.97 13.17 -27.37
N LEU A 157 -14.06 13.58 -28.05
CA LEU A 157 -14.73 12.72 -29.00
C LEU A 157 -14.24 12.91 -30.45
N ASN A 158 -13.60 14.03 -30.78
CA ASN A 158 -13.16 14.35 -32.13
C ASN A 158 -11.78 15.00 -32.16
N GLY A 159 -11.08 14.87 -33.29
CA GLY A 159 -9.79 15.55 -33.49
C GLY A 159 -8.56 14.81 -32.97
N TRP A 160 -8.72 13.59 -32.42
CA TRP A 160 -7.65 12.79 -31.85
C TRP A 160 -7.48 11.43 -32.55
N ASP A 161 -8.07 11.27 -33.73
CA ASP A 161 -8.17 9.96 -34.41
C ASP A 161 -6.80 9.33 -34.68
N GLU A 162 -5.81 10.11 -35.15
CA GLU A 162 -4.45 9.59 -35.41
C GLU A 162 -3.76 9.09 -34.13
N LEU A 163 -3.91 9.80 -33.02
CA LEU A 163 -3.31 9.39 -31.75
C LEU A 163 -4.07 8.22 -31.12
N THR A 164 -5.41 8.22 -31.20
CA THR A 164 -6.21 7.11 -30.69
C THR A 164 -5.98 5.80 -31.45
N ASP A 165 -5.55 5.84 -32.73
CA ASP A 165 -5.15 4.65 -33.49
C ASP A 165 -3.84 4.01 -33.00
N LEU A 166 -3.05 4.75 -32.25
CA LEU A 166 -1.75 4.30 -31.74
C LEU A 166 -1.82 3.76 -30.32
N VAL A 167 -2.86 4.09 -29.55
CA VAL A 167 -2.98 3.69 -28.15
C VAL A 167 -3.79 2.40 -27.97
N SER A 168 -3.54 1.73 -26.88
CA SER A 168 -4.22 0.49 -26.47
C SER A 168 -5.19 0.69 -25.32
N ILE A 169 -5.04 1.79 -24.57
CA ILE A 169 -5.81 2.12 -23.38
C ILE A 169 -6.23 3.59 -23.44
N ILE A 170 -7.44 3.90 -23.02
CA ILE A 170 -7.91 5.26 -22.78
C ILE A 170 -8.40 5.33 -21.34
N LYS A 171 -7.86 6.28 -20.56
CA LYS A 171 -8.23 6.59 -19.19
C LYS A 171 -9.24 7.73 -19.18
N VAL A 172 -10.30 7.58 -18.40
CA VAL A 172 -11.40 8.56 -18.31
C VAL A 172 -11.63 8.89 -16.84
N ASP A 173 -11.47 10.17 -16.49
CA ASP A 173 -11.78 10.67 -15.15
C ASP A 173 -13.30 10.72 -14.92
N PHE A 174 -13.79 9.91 -13.97
CA PHE A 174 -15.22 9.84 -13.64
C PHE A 174 -15.70 11.03 -12.79
N ARG A 175 -14.77 11.85 -12.25
CA ARG A 175 -15.11 13.11 -11.56
C ARG A 175 -15.23 14.29 -12.53
N ALA A 176 -14.41 14.28 -13.59
CA ALA A 176 -14.36 15.35 -14.58
C ALA A 176 -15.37 15.17 -15.73
N THR A 177 -15.91 13.96 -15.94
CA THR A 177 -16.82 13.63 -17.04
C THR A 177 -18.23 13.28 -16.56
N THR A 178 -19.24 13.62 -17.39
CA THR A 178 -20.63 13.23 -17.13
C THR A 178 -20.86 11.76 -17.50
N ILE A 179 -21.94 11.17 -16.97
CA ILE A 179 -22.34 9.79 -17.29
C ILE A 179 -22.52 9.57 -18.80
N ASP A 180 -23.14 10.53 -19.50
CA ASP A 180 -23.36 10.46 -20.95
C ASP A 180 -22.02 10.50 -21.72
N GLN A 181 -21.08 11.34 -21.29
CA GLN A 181 -19.73 11.38 -21.86
C GLN A 181 -18.98 10.07 -21.62
N GLN A 182 -19.02 9.50 -20.40
CA GLN A 182 -18.43 8.22 -20.06
C GLN A 182 -18.95 7.10 -20.97
N GLN A 183 -20.27 7.06 -21.17
CA GLN A 183 -20.91 6.08 -22.05
C GLN A 183 -20.55 6.29 -23.54
N ALA A 184 -20.55 7.53 -24.02
CA ALA A 184 -20.20 7.85 -25.39
C ALA A 184 -18.74 7.48 -25.71
N LEU A 185 -17.80 7.81 -24.82
CA LEU A 185 -16.39 7.45 -24.95
C LEU A 185 -16.20 5.93 -24.96
N ALA A 186 -16.83 5.22 -24.01
CA ALA A 186 -16.75 3.76 -23.94
C ALA A 186 -17.28 3.10 -25.22
N SER A 187 -18.46 3.52 -25.70
CA SER A 187 -19.07 2.96 -26.92
C SER A 187 -18.20 3.20 -28.16
N ARG A 188 -17.67 4.42 -28.31
CA ARG A 188 -16.84 4.80 -29.46
C ARG A 188 -15.54 4.03 -29.52
N TYR A 189 -14.78 4.02 -28.42
CA TYR A 189 -13.42 3.53 -28.44
C TYR A 189 -13.31 2.01 -28.19
N SER A 190 -14.24 1.41 -27.44
CA SER A 190 -14.30 -0.05 -27.32
C SER A 190 -14.62 -0.72 -28.66
N ALA A 191 -15.45 -0.11 -29.50
CA ALA A 191 -15.72 -0.61 -30.86
C ALA A 191 -14.48 -0.63 -31.77
N ARG A 192 -13.46 0.17 -31.46
CA ARG A 192 -12.16 0.21 -32.15
C ARG A 192 -11.13 -0.74 -31.50
N GLY A 193 -11.52 -1.56 -30.50
CA GLY A 193 -10.64 -2.47 -29.79
C GLY A 193 -9.75 -1.82 -28.73
N ILE A 194 -10.00 -0.55 -28.39
CA ILE A 194 -9.26 0.18 -27.36
C ILE A 194 -9.88 -0.15 -26.00
N ARG A 195 -9.05 -0.47 -25.00
CA ARG A 195 -9.49 -0.78 -23.65
C ARG A 195 -9.73 0.49 -22.86
N MET A 196 -10.86 0.55 -22.17
CA MET A 196 -11.25 1.71 -21.37
C MET A 196 -10.86 1.50 -19.91
N LEU A 197 -10.23 2.50 -19.30
CA LEU A 197 -9.90 2.56 -17.88
C LEU A 197 -10.71 3.68 -17.24
N ALA A 198 -11.48 3.36 -16.21
CA ALA A 198 -12.23 4.31 -15.41
C ALA A 198 -11.39 4.75 -14.23
N GLU A 199 -11.13 6.06 -14.12
CA GLU A 199 -10.32 6.65 -13.06
C GLU A 199 -11.17 7.32 -11.99
N LYS A 200 -10.56 7.48 -10.80
CA LYS A 200 -11.14 8.17 -9.65
C LYS A 200 -12.50 7.60 -9.23
N ILE A 201 -12.65 6.27 -9.43
CA ILE A 201 -13.83 5.54 -8.96
C ILE A 201 -13.81 5.52 -7.43
N GLU A 202 -14.88 6.00 -6.81
CA GLU A 202 -14.96 6.13 -5.37
C GLU A 202 -15.93 5.16 -4.71
N THR A 203 -16.92 4.63 -5.46
CA THR A 203 -17.93 3.73 -4.92
C THR A 203 -18.04 2.44 -5.73
N ILE A 204 -18.57 1.40 -5.10
CA ILE A 204 -18.80 0.12 -5.79
C ILE A 204 -19.90 0.24 -6.85
N GLU A 205 -20.85 1.14 -6.67
CA GLU A 205 -21.91 1.43 -7.63
C GLU A 205 -21.33 2.07 -8.92
N GLU A 206 -20.37 2.97 -8.76
CA GLU A 206 -19.62 3.55 -9.90
C GLU A 206 -18.82 2.46 -10.63
N PHE A 207 -18.16 1.56 -9.90
CA PHE A 207 -17.46 0.42 -10.48
C PHE A 207 -18.41 -0.46 -11.31
N HIS A 208 -19.58 -0.84 -10.77
CA HIS A 208 -20.54 -1.67 -11.49
C HIS A 208 -21.06 -0.95 -12.73
N ARG A 209 -21.42 0.33 -12.61
CA ARG A 209 -21.86 1.15 -13.75
C ARG A 209 -20.79 1.24 -14.84
N ALA A 210 -19.52 1.45 -14.46
CA ALA A 210 -18.42 1.45 -15.42
C ALA A 210 -18.24 0.09 -16.11
N CYS A 211 -18.40 -1.03 -15.37
CA CYS A 211 -18.43 -2.36 -15.95
C CYS A 211 -19.54 -2.54 -16.98
N GLU A 212 -20.76 -2.04 -16.70
CA GLU A 212 -21.91 -2.10 -17.62
C GLU A 212 -21.67 -1.26 -18.87
N MET A 213 -21.04 -0.09 -18.75
CA MET A 213 -20.64 0.76 -19.87
C MET A 213 -19.54 0.14 -20.75
N GLY A 214 -18.89 -0.94 -20.31
CA GLY A 214 -17.87 -1.63 -21.09
C GLY A 214 -16.43 -1.32 -20.69
N TYR A 215 -16.18 -0.59 -19.62
CA TYR A 215 -14.83 -0.40 -19.08
C TYR A 215 -14.21 -1.72 -18.63
N GLN A 216 -12.91 -1.88 -18.85
CA GLN A 216 -12.16 -3.11 -18.50
C GLN A 216 -11.22 -2.92 -17.33
N TYR A 217 -10.76 -1.70 -17.10
CA TYR A 217 -9.84 -1.36 -16.03
C TYR A 217 -10.41 -0.25 -15.13
N PHE A 218 -9.99 -0.25 -13.87
CA PHE A 218 -10.56 0.61 -12.83
C PHE A 218 -9.49 1.07 -11.88
N GLN A 219 -9.49 2.36 -11.56
CA GLN A 219 -8.59 2.98 -10.61
C GLN A 219 -9.37 3.90 -9.68
N GLY A 220 -9.03 3.90 -8.39
CA GLY A 220 -9.67 4.73 -7.38
C GLY A 220 -9.81 4.02 -6.05
N TYR A 221 -10.36 4.71 -5.08
CA TYR A 221 -10.46 4.22 -3.70
C TYR A 221 -11.72 3.39 -3.42
N PHE A 222 -12.49 3.02 -4.44
CA PHE A 222 -13.75 2.27 -4.29
C PHE A 222 -13.60 0.94 -3.54
N PHE A 223 -12.47 0.27 -3.68
CA PHE A 223 -12.17 -0.99 -2.99
C PHE A 223 -11.84 -0.80 -1.51
N ALA A 224 -11.40 0.41 -1.13
CA ALA A 224 -11.01 0.78 0.23
C ALA A 224 -12.13 1.53 0.98
N ARG A 225 -13.32 1.66 0.38
CA ARG A 225 -14.50 2.26 1.03
C ARG A 225 -15.48 1.18 1.48
N PRO A 226 -16.11 1.32 2.66
CA PRO A 226 -17.12 0.39 3.13
C PRO A 226 -18.37 0.48 2.25
N VAL A 227 -18.85 -0.67 1.77
CA VAL A 227 -20.18 -0.77 1.15
C VAL A 227 -21.20 -0.92 2.27
N ILE A 228 -21.74 0.19 2.74
CA ILE A 228 -22.75 0.17 3.82
C ILE A 228 -24.08 -0.33 3.24
N VAL A 229 -24.30 -1.64 3.26
CA VAL A 229 -25.60 -2.24 2.99
C VAL A 229 -26.30 -2.41 4.33
N SER A 230 -27.34 -1.62 4.56
CA SER A 230 -28.17 -1.63 5.76
C SER A 230 -28.81 -2.98 6.02
N ARG A 231 -28.15 -3.93 6.66
CA ARG A 231 -28.58 -5.25 7.16
C ARG A 231 -27.76 -6.46 6.67
N ARG A 232 -26.49 -6.35 6.28
CA ARG A 232 -25.67 -7.56 6.17
C ARG A 232 -25.15 -7.93 7.55
N GLU A 233 -25.67 -9.00 8.12
CA GLU A 233 -25.04 -9.69 9.25
C GLU A 233 -23.60 -10.07 8.85
N ILE A 234 -22.65 -9.77 9.75
CA ILE A 234 -21.27 -10.21 9.58
C ILE A 234 -21.29 -11.74 9.51
N ARG A 235 -20.66 -12.33 8.51
CA ARG A 235 -20.54 -13.79 8.39
C ARG A 235 -19.96 -14.37 9.68
N GLY A 236 -20.48 -15.51 10.14
CA GLY A 236 -20.14 -16.09 11.45
C GLY A 236 -18.64 -16.28 11.68
N ASN A 237 -17.87 -16.61 10.64
CA ASN A 237 -16.41 -16.72 10.73
C ASN A 237 -15.72 -15.37 11.04
N LYS A 238 -16.16 -14.25 10.47
CA LYS A 238 -15.61 -12.91 10.78
C LYS A 238 -15.90 -12.51 12.24
N LEU A 239 -17.05 -12.88 12.79
CA LEU A 239 -17.41 -12.60 14.19
C LEU A 239 -16.48 -13.30 15.18
N GLY A 240 -16.10 -14.55 14.91
CA GLY A 240 -15.13 -15.27 15.73
C GLY A 240 -13.79 -14.52 15.83
N TYR A 241 -13.27 -14.11 14.69
CA TYR A 241 -12.02 -13.36 14.62
C TYR A 241 -12.10 -11.96 15.26
N LEU A 242 -13.24 -11.26 15.14
CA LEU A 242 -13.44 -9.98 15.84
C LEU A 242 -13.42 -10.16 17.37
N ARG A 243 -14.00 -11.25 17.90
CA ARG A 243 -13.94 -11.57 19.34
C ARG A 243 -12.51 -11.83 19.79
N VAL A 244 -11.73 -12.56 19.03
CA VAL A 244 -10.30 -12.80 19.31
C VAL A 244 -9.53 -11.50 19.30
N LEU A 245 -9.74 -10.63 18.30
CA LEU A 245 -9.13 -9.30 18.22
C LEU A 245 -9.50 -8.44 19.43
N LYS A 246 -10.77 -8.39 19.80
CA LYS A 246 -11.24 -7.64 20.96
C LYS A 246 -10.55 -8.10 22.24
N GLU A 247 -10.46 -9.40 22.49
CA GLU A 247 -9.81 -9.95 23.68
C GLU A 247 -8.31 -9.66 23.67
N ALA A 248 -7.65 -9.79 22.50
CA ALA A 248 -6.22 -9.51 22.37
C ALA A 248 -5.87 -8.03 22.64
N HIS A 249 -6.78 -7.09 22.36
CA HIS A 249 -6.53 -5.65 22.52
C HIS A 249 -7.12 -5.06 23.81
N ARG A 250 -7.55 -5.88 24.75
CA ARG A 250 -7.91 -5.40 26.11
C ARG A 250 -6.70 -4.75 26.79
N PRO A 251 -6.93 -3.75 27.65
CA PRO A 251 -5.85 -3.13 28.44
C PRO A 251 -5.04 -4.16 29.22
N GLU A 252 -5.72 -5.12 29.86
CA GLU A 252 -5.11 -6.28 30.52
C GLU A 252 -5.39 -7.52 29.68
N LEU A 253 -4.33 -8.19 29.22
CA LEU A 253 -4.43 -9.39 28.39
C LEU A 253 -4.66 -10.62 29.26
N GLU A 254 -5.82 -11.25 29.14
CA GLU A 254 -6.14 -12.49 29.83
C GLU A 254 -5.85 -13.70 28.94
N LEU A 255 -4.68 -14.34 29.13
CA LEU A 255 -4.24 -15.46 28.30
C LEU A 255 -5.22 -16.64 28.30
N PHE A 256 -5.92 -16.90 29.41
CA PHE A 256 -6.89 -17.99 29.51
C PHE A 256 -8.13 -17.71 28.65
N ALA A 257 -8.66 -16.49 28.69
CA ALA A 257 -9.81 -16.09 27.87
C ALA A 257 -9.45 -16.14 26.39
N LEU A 258 -8.25 -15.64 26.03
CA LEU A 258 -7.76 -15.65 24.67
C LEU A 258 -7.54 -17.07 24.14
N GLU A 259 -6.96 -17.98 24.93
CA GLU A 259 -6.81 -19.40 24.60
C GLU A 259 -8.16 -20.03 24.26
N ALA A 260 -9.18 -19.81 25.09
CA ALA A 260 -10.51 -20.36 24.88
C ALA A 260 -11.19 -19.85 23.57
N LEU A 261 -10.90 -18.61 23.16
CA LEU A 261 -11.38 -18.07 21.90
C LEU A 261 -10.62 -18.63 20.69
N ILE A 262 -9.29 -18.73 20.77
CA ILE A 262 -8.45 -19.28 19.69
C ILE A 262 -8.79 -20.75 19.45
N GLN A 263 -9.05 -21.55 20.50
CA GLN A 263 -9.43 -22.96 20.37
C GLN A 263 -10.70 -23.17 19.53
N ARG A 264 -11.62 -22.21 19.50
CA ARG A 264 -12.85 -22.30 18.72
C ARG A 264 -12.64 -22.04 17.23
N GLU A 265 -11.47 -21.43 16.89
CA GLU A 265 -11.12 -21.05 15.52
C GLU A 265 -9.99 -21.98 15.03
N VAL A 266 -10.35 -23.13 14.43
CA VAL A 266 -9.40 -24.17 13.99
C VAL A 266 -8.30 -23.61 13.10
N SER A 267 -8.65 -22.71 12.18
CA SER A 267 -7.68 -22.05 11.29
C SER A 267 -6.66 -21.21 12.08
N LEU A 268 -7.12 -20.46 13.10
CA LEU A 268 -6.26 -19.62 13.92
C LEU A 268 -5.33 -20.48 14.80
N THR A 269 -5.86 -21.57 15.37
CA THR A 269 -5.05 -22.55 16.13
C THR A 269 -3.92 -23.13 15.27
N SER A 270 -4.25 -23.58 14.05
CA SER A 270 -3.24 -24.13 13.12
C SER A 270 -2.18 -23.10 12.73
N LYS A 271 -2.60 -21.85 12.45
CA LYS A 271 -1.69 -20.75 12.14
C LYS A 271 -0.77 -20.43 13.33
N LEU A 272 -1.29 -20.41 14.58
CA LEU A 272 -0.50 -20.13 15.78
C LEU A 272 0.58 -21.17 15.99
N LEU A 273 0.23 -22.46 15.95
CA LEU A 273 1.20 -23.53 16.15
C LEU A 273 2.26 -23.59 15.06
N ARG A 274 1.89 -23.28 13.81
CA ARG A 274 2.85 -23.17 12.70
C ARG A 274 3.78 -21.98 12.88
N TYR A 275 3.25 -20.82 13.28
CA TYR A 275 4.05 -19.61 13.52
C TYR A 275 5.08 -19.82 14.61
N ILE A 276 4.66 -20.28 15.79
CA ILE A 276 5.57 -20.45 16.94
C ILE A 276 6.60 -21.54 16.70
N ASN A 277 6.31 -22.53 15.88
CA ASN A 277 7.23 -23.60 15.49
C ASN A 277 8.06 -23.27 14.24
N SER A 278 7.97 -22.05 13.71
CA SER A 278 8.81 -21.65 12.58
C SER A 278 10.29 -21.59 12.98
N PRO A 279 11.24 -21.78 12.04
CA PRO A 279 12.69 -21.78 12.32
C PRO A 279 13.18 -20.50 13.00
N VAL A 280 12.45 -19.39 12.86
CA VAL A 280 12.79 -18.10 13.47
C VAL A 280 12.89 -18.15 15.00
N PHE A 281 12.09 -19.00 15.66
CA PHE A 281 12.08 -19.12 17.11
C PHE A 281 13.14 -20.11 17.63
N GLY A 282 13.64 -21.01 16.79
CA GLY A 282 14.75 -21.91 17.13
C GLY A 282 14.48 -22.88 18.30
N TRP A 283 13.20 -23.25 18.54
CA TRP A 283 12.86 -24.18 19.61
C TRP A 283 13.43 -25.57 19.34
N ILE A 284 14.06 -26.18 20.38
CA ILE A 284 14.58 -27.56 20.32
C ILE A 284 13.41 -28.56 20.21
N ASN A 285 12.33 -28.31 20.97
CA ASN A 285 11.14 -29.16 20.97
C ASN A 285 9.94 -28.39 20.41
N PRO A 286 9.13 -29.01 19.55
CA PRO A 286 7.95 -28.37 19.02
C PRO A 286 6.95 -27.97 20.11
N VAL A 287 6.40 -26.77 20.00
CA VAL A 287 5.29 -26.27 20.83
C VAL A 287 4.00 -26.95 20.38
N GLN A 288 3.29 -27.60 21.29
CA GLN A 288 2.13 -28.43 20.97
C GLN A 288 0.79 -27.88 21.47
N SER A 289 0.81 -26.81 22.27
CA SER A 289 -0.41 -26.25 22.83
C SER A 289 -0.51 -24.73 22.63
N ILE A 290 -1.74 -24.23 22.53
CA ILE A 290 -2.03 -22.80 22.42
C ILE A 290 -1.50 -22.06 23.64
N ARG A 291 -1.75 -22.59 24.85
CA ARG A 291 -1.26 -22.00 26.12
C ARG A 291 0.24 -21.84 26.13
N GLN A 292 0.99 -22.88 25.74
CA GLN A 292 2.44 -22.84 25.66
C GLN A 292 2.90 -21.78 24.62
N ALA A 293 2.26 -21.74 23.46
CA ALA A 293 2.56 -20.75 22.42
C ALA A 293 2.37 -19.31 22.93
N LEU A 294 1.22 -19.02 23.52
CA LEU A 294 0.91 -17.68 24.07
C LEU A 294 1.87 -17.30 25.20
N GLY A 295 2.23 -18.24 26.08
CA GLY A 295 3.17 -17.99 27.17
C GLY A 295 4.60 -17.68 26.71
N LEU A 296 5.00 -18.18 25.54
CA LEU A 296 6.34 -17.96 24.96
C LEU A 296 6.44 -16.66 24.13
N MET A 297 5.32 -16.16 23.59
CA MET A 297 5.33 -15.01 22.69
C MET A 297 5.49 -13.66 23.40
N GLY A 298 4.88 -13.50 24.55
CA GLY A 298 4.76 -12.20 25.21
C GLY A 298 3.60 -11.36 24.64
N GLU A 299 3.12 -10.42 25.45
CA GLU A 299 1.86 -9.70 25.20
C GLU A 299 1.84 -8.95 23.86
N GLN A 300 2.88 -8.18 23.56
CA GLN A 300 2.91 -7.36 22.34
C GLN A 300 2.97 -8.23 21.08
N GLU A 301 3.73 -9.32 21.11
CA GLU A 301 3.82 -10.26 19.99
C GLU A 301 2.49 -10.96 19.74
N ILE A 302 1.78 -11.35 20.81
CA ILE A 302 0.43 -11.92 20.73
C ILE A 302 -0.52 -10.95 20.02
N ARG A 303 -0.56 -9.68 20.45
CA ARG A 303 -1.42 -8.63 19.86
C ARG A 303 -1.12 -8.45 18.38
N ASN A 304 0.14 -8.32 18.00
CA ASN A 304 0.57 -8.14 16.62
C ASN A 304 0.21 -9.37 15.76
N TRP A 305 0.55 -10.57 16.27
CA TRP A 305 0.28 -11.80 15.53
C TRP A 305 -1.23 -12.01 15.29
N ILE A 306 -2.06 -11.82 16.30
CA ILE A 306 -3.52 -11.95 16.16
C ILE A 306 -4.05 -10.94 15.16
N SER A 307 -3.59 -9.70 15.21
CA SER A 307 -4.01 -8.65 14.28
C SER A 307 -3.69 -9.02 12.83
N LEU A 308 -2.49 -9.53 12.57
CA LEU A 308 -2.10 -9.99 11.24
C LEU A 308 -2.86 -11.24 10.80
N ALA A 309 -2.99 -12.24 11.69
CA ALA A 309 -3.64 -13.51 11.37
C ALA A 309 -5.16 -13.39 11.09
N ALA A 310 -5.78 -12.34 11.60
CA ALA A 310 -7.21 -12.06 11.40
C ALA A 310 -7.53 -11.45 10.03
N LEU A 311 -6.62 -10.66 9.45
CA LEU A 311 -6.88 -9.88 8.22
C LEU A 311 -7.46 -10.69 7.05
N PRO A 312 -6.88 -11.86 6.67
CA PRO A 312 -7.38 -12.61 5.52
C PRO A 312 -8.83 -13.06 5.69
N THR A 313 -9.22 -13.41 6.93
CA THR A 313 -10.60 -13.81 7.22
C THR A 313 -11.54 -12.62 7.23
N LEU A 314 -11.11 -11.48 7.78
CA LEU A 314 -11.91 -10.25 7.80
C LEU A 314 -12.11 -9.68 6.39
N ALA A 315 -11.12 -9.83 5.52
CA ALA A 315 -11.16 -9.35 4.13
C ALA A 315 -11.47 -10.45 3.10
N SER A 316 -12.00 -11.61 3.51
CA SER A 316 -12.17 -12.80 2.63
C SER A 316 -13.07 -12.61 1.41
N ASP A 317 -13.86 -11.54 1.37
CA ASP A 317 -14.74 -11.13 0.28
C ASP A 317 -14.25 -9.83 -0.41
N LYS A 318 -13.00 -9.46 -0.18
CA LYS A 318 -12.39 -8.23 -0.69
C LYS A 318 -11.19 -8.54 -1.59
N PRO A 319 -10.77 -7.59 -2.44
CA PRO A 319 -9.53 -7.72 -3.20
C PRO A 319 -8.31 -7.87 -2.27
N ASP A 320 -7.35 -8.68 -2.67
CA ASP A 320 -6.09 -8.88 -1.93
C ASP A 320 -5.33 -7.57 -1.70
N GLU A 321 -5.50 -6.60 -2.61
CA GLU A 321 -4.87 -5.28 -2.51
C GLU A 321 -5.32 -4.51 -1.26
N LEU A 322 -6.54 -4.75 -0.75
CA LEU A 322 -7.00 -4.15 0.50
C LEU A 322 -6.13 -4.61 1.68
N ILE A 323 -5.78 -5.90 1.72
CA ILE A 323 -4.90 -6.46 2.74
C ILE A 323 -3.47 -5.93 2.55
N ARG A 324 -2.97 -5.91 1.30
CA ARG A 324 -1.64 -5.37 0.99
C ARG A 324 -1.49 -3.93 1.44
N THR A 325 -2.47 -3.09 1.13
CA THR A 325 -2.49 -1.68 1.55
C THR A 325 -2.46 -1.54 3.06
N ALA A 326 -3.25 -2.34 3.79
CA ALA A 326 -3.24 -2.33 5.25
C ALA A 326 -1.88 -2.75 5.83
N LEU A 327 -1.24 -3.78 5.25
CA LEU A 327 0.10 -4.22 5.65
C LEU A 327 1.18 -3.17 5.38
N VAL A 328 1.16 -2.57 4.19
CA VAL A 328 2.10 -1.48 3.84
C VAL A 328 1.94 -0.31 4.80
N ARG A 329 0.70 0.12 5.09
CA ARG A 329 0.42 1.19 6.06
C ARG A 329 0.93 0.84 7.45
N ALA A 330 0.70 -0.39 7.91
CA ALA A 330 1.15 -0.86 9.22
C ALA A 330 2.68 -0.77 9.34
N ARG A 331 3.40 -1.35 8.37
CA ARG A 331 4.86 -1.37 8.40
C ARG A 331 5.44 0.02 8.20
N PHE A 332 4.89 0.81 7.31
CA PHE A 332 5.35 2.18 7.06
C PHE A 332 5.15 3.08 8.30
N SER A 333 4.00 2.97 8.99
CA SER A 333 3.76 3.66 10.26
C SER A 333 4.78 3.28 11.33
N GLU A 334 5.07 1.99 11.45
CA GLU A 334 6.04 1.46 12.41
C GLU A 334 7.46 1.97 12.14
N LEU A 335 7.87 1.99 10.88
CA LEU A 335 9.18 2.46 10.46
C LEU A 335 9.36 3.97 10.72
N LEU A 336 8.33 4.76 10.43
CA LEU A 336 8.31 6.19 10.70
C LEU A 336 8.42 6.53 12.20
N ALA A 337 7.96 5.65 13.08
CA ALA A 337 7.96 5.87 14.53
C ALA A 337 9.33 6.28 15.08
N LYS A 338 10.40 5.63 14.63
CA LYS A 338 11.77 5.91 15.06
C LYS A 338 12.18 7.35 14.73
N TRP A 339 11.87 7.79 13.52
CA TRP A 339 12.29 9.08 13.00
C TRP A 339 11.46 10.24 13.57
N ALA A 340 10.19 9.98 13.90
CA ALA A 340 9.33 10.94 14.59
C ALA A 340 9.53 11.00 16.12
N GLY A 341 10.53 10.31 16.67
CA GLY A 341 10.76 10.24 18.12
C GLY A 341 9.73 9.41 18.90
N LEU A 342 8.94 8.58 18.19
CA LEU A 342 7.86 7.76 18.74
C LEU A 342 8.23 6.27 18.82
N GLY A 343 9.50 5.94 18.92
CA GLY A 343 9.95 4.54 18.95
C GLY A 343 9.29 3.68 20.03
N HIS A 344 8.91 4.28 21.17
CA HIS A 344 8.14 3.61 22.23
C HIS A 344 6.67 3.34 21.87
N ARG A 345 6.13 3.99 20.81
CA ARG A 345 4.76 3.84 20.31
C ARG A 345 4.71 3.11 18.95
N LYS A 346 5.80 2.45 18.54
CA LYS A 346 5.89 1.78 17.23
C LYS A 346 4.77 0.74 17.01
N ALA A 347 4.40 0.01 18.06
CA ALA A 347 3.35 -0.99 18.00
C ALA A 347 1.95 -0.37 17.83
N ASP A 348 1.70 0.76 18.48
CA ASP A 348 0.45 1.49 18.30
C ASP A 348 0.33 2.03 16.86
N LEU A 349 1.43 2.55 16.31
CA LEU A 349 1.49 3.02 14.93
C LEU A 349 1.31 1.89 13.92
N PHE A 350 1.91 0.73 14.16
CA PHE A 350 1.65 -0.47 13.38
C PHE A 350 0.16 -0.81 13.36
N LEU A 351 -0.48 -0.79 14.51
CA LEU A 351 -1.90 -1.08 14.67
C LEU A 351 -2.79 -0.05 13.95
N ILE A 352 -2.45 1.24 14.04
CA ILE A 352 -3.16 2.31 13.31
C ILE A 352 -3.10 2.06 11.81
N GLY A 353 -1.93 1.78 11.25
CA GLY A 353 -1.81 1.47 9.83
C GLY A 353 -2.65 0.25 9.44
N LEU A 354 -2.56 -0.83 10.21
CA LEU A 354 -3.25 -2.10 9.95
C LEU A 354 -4.77 -1.97 10.00
N PHE A 355 -5.30 -1.23 10.96
CA PHE A 355 -6.74 -1.09 11.18
C PHE A 355 -7.38 0.07 10.41
N SER A 356 -6.59 0.83 9.67
CA SER A 356 -7.06 1.99 8.89
C SER A 356 -8.06 1.64 7.78
N LEU A 357 -8.26 0.35 7.47
CA LEU A 357 -9.16 -0.16 6.43
C LEU A 357 -10.14 -1.22 6.96
N LEU A 358 -10.34 -1.33 8.28
CA LEU A 358 -11.28 -2.29 8.86
C LEU A 358 -12.73 -2.04 8.45
N ASP A 359 -13.11 -0.79 8.26
CA ASP A 359 -14.43 -0.40 7.74
C ASP A 359 -14.70 -1.00 6.36
N ALA A 360 -13.74 -0.92 5.46
CA ALA A 360 -13.82 -1.53 4.13
C ALA A 360 -13.85 -3.07 4.20
N MET A 361 -13.06 -3.69 5.08
CA MET A 361 -13.02 -5.15 5.27
C MET A 361 -14.33 -5.71 5.81
N LEU A 362 -14.98 -4.96 6.70
CA LEU A 362 -16.18 -5.40 7.42
C LEU A 362 -17.48 -4.81 6.87
N ASN A 363 -17.41 -3.82 5.96
CA ASN A 363 -18.54 -3.04 5.47
C ASN A 363 -19.38 -2.41 6.62
N ARG A 364 -18.67 -1.85 7.60
CA ARG A 364 -19.26 -1.17 8.77
C ARG A 364 -18.53 0.13 9.05
N PRO A 365 -19.20 1.14 9.65
CA PRO A 365 -18.54 2.37 10.09
C PRO A 365 -17.34 2.07 11.00
N LEU A 366 -16.19 2.68 10.75
CA LEU A 366 -14.97 2.46 11.52
C LEU A 366 -15.18 2.76 13.00
N ALA A 367 -15.91 3.83 13.32
CA ALA A 367 -16.20 4.22 14.70
C ALA A 367 -16.90 3.11 15.51
N GLU A 368 -17.85 2.38 14.91
CA GLU A 368 -18.52 1.27 15.56
C GLU A 368 -17.57 0.10 15.84
N ILE A 369 -16.73 -0.22 14.85
CA ILE A 369 -15.74 -1.31 14.97
C ILE A 369 -14.74 -1.00 16.08
N LEU A 370 -14.20 0.24 16.10
CA LEU A 370 -13.21 0.64 17.10
C LEU A 370 -13.81 0.67 18.52
N ALA A 371 -15.05 1.10 18.67
CA ALA A 371 -15.77 1.05 19.94
C ALA A 371 -15.98 -0.40 20.42
N GLU A 372 -16.29 -1.33 19.49
CA GLU A 372 -16.43 -2.75 19.80
C GLU A 372 -15.11 -3.39 20.22
N LEU A 373 -14.00 -3.02 19.57
CA LEU A 373 -12.66 -3.51 19.89
C LEU A 373 -12.11 -2.95 21.21
N GLY A 374 -12.63 -1.82 21.70
CA GLY A 374 -12.20 -1.21 22.96
C GLY A 374 -10.76 -0.68 22.90
N LEU A 375 -10.34 -0.16 21.75
CA LEU A 375 -8.99 0.39 21.58
C LEU A 375 -8.78 1.65 22.44
N ARG A 376 -7.51 1.95 22.78
CA ARG A 376 -7.14 3.19 23.48
C ARG A 376 -7.62 4.40 22.69
N GLY A 377 -8.11 5.43 23.42
CA GLY A 377 -8.72 6.59 22.81
C GLY A 377 -7.83 7.31 21.80
N ASP A 378 -6.52 7.45 22.11
CA ASP A 378 -5.56 8.12 21.22
C ASP A 378 -5.31 7.35 19.88
N ILE A 379 -5.41 6.02 19.89
CA ILE A 379 -5.35 5.18 18.70
C ILE A 379 -6.65 5.33 17.90
N ALA A 380 -7.80 5.26 18.58
CA ALA A 380 -9.11 5.43 17.94
C ALA A 380 -9.24 6.83 17.32
N ASP A 381 -8.83 7.88 18.04
CA ASP A 381 -8.84 9.26 17.54
C ASP A 381 -7.96 9.44 16.30
N ALA A 382 -6.76 8.82 16.28
CA ALA A 382 -5.88 8.86 15.12
C ALA A 382 -6.50 8.17 13.90
N LEU A 383 -7.18 7.04 14.10
CA LEU A 383 -7.87 6.29 13.04
C LEU A 383 -9.08 7.04 12.49
N LEU A 384 -9.86 7.69 13.37
CA LEU A 384 -11.08 8.42 12.99
C LEU A 384 -10.77 9.84 12.46
N GLY A 385 -9.54 10.32 12.63
CA GLY A 385 -9.19 11.70 12.29
C GLY A 385 -9.88 12.72 13.21
N THR A 386 -10.33 12.31 14.41
CA THR A 386 -10.96 13.17 15.42
C THR A 386 -9.96 13.71 16.43
N GLY A 387 -8.71 13.24 16.36
CA GLY A 387 -7.61 13.71 17.20
C GLY A 387 -7.27 15.17 16.95
N ARG A 388 -6.65 15.82 17.95
CA ARG A 388 -6.15 17.18 17.78
C ARG A 388 -5.08 17.21 16.69
N PRO A 389 -4.97 18.32 15.92
CA PRO A 389 -3.99 18.42 14.84
C PRO A 389 -2.52 18.23 15.25
N ASP A 390 -2.23 18.36 16.56
CA ASP A 390 -0.91 18.24 17.16
C ASP A 390 -0.62 16.85 17.77
N GLN A 391 -1.51 15.89 17.57
CA GLN A 391 -1.30 14.52 18.06
C GLN A 391 -0.38 13.75 17.11
N PRO A 392 0.83 13.34 17.54
CA PRO A 392 1.82 12.73 16.65
C PRO A 392 1.36 11.46 15.95
N LEU A 393 0.49 10.63 16.58
CA LEU A 393 -0.05 9.43 15.97
C LEU A 393 -0.96 9.75 14.78
N ALA A 394 -1.83 10.74 14.93
CA ALA A 394 -2.71 11.22 13.86
C ALA A 394 -1.90 11.86 12.72
N GLU A 395 -0.84 12.60 13.03
CA GLU A 395 0.04 13.19 12.02
C GLU A 395 0.79 12.14 11.20
N ILE A 396 1.29 11.05 11.81
CA ILE A 396 1.91 9.94 11.05
C ILE A 396 0.86 9.27 10.16
N HIS A 397 -0.35 9.03 10.66
CA HIS A 397 -1.43 8.46 9.85
C HIS A 397 -1.79 9.37 8.67
N ALA A 398 -1.86 10.68 8.89
CA ALA A 398 -2.10 11.67 7.84
C ALA A 398 -0.95 11.68 6.80
N LEU A 399 0.31 11.63 7.25
CA LEU A 399 1.49 11.58 6.37
C LEU A 399 1.42 10.40 5.40
N ILE A 400 1.03 9.22 5.88
CA ILE A 400 0.92 8.02 5.05
C ILE A 400 -0.18 8.19 4.00
N ARG A 401 -1.34 8.72 4.38
CA ARG A 401 -2.44 8.98 3.45
C ARG A 401 -2.08 10.02 2.40
N GLN A 402 -1.35 11.07 2.79
CA GLN A 402 -0.82 12.09 1.87
C GLN A 402 0.16 11.47 0.87
N TYR A 403 1.03 10.59 1.35
CA TYR A 403 1.99 9.86 0.50
C TYR A 403 1.27 9.01 -0.55
N GLU A 404 0.31 8.20 -0.15
CA GLU A 404 -0.47 7.35 -1.05
C GLU A 404 -1.31 8.14 -2.06
N ALA A 405 -1.79 9.33 -1.66
CA ALA A 405 -2.54 10.21 -2.53
C ALA A 405 -1.67 11.00 -3.51
N GLY A 406 -0.33 10.97 -3.34
CA GLY A 406 0.58 11.83 -4.10
C GLY A 406 0.49 13.31 -3.72
N ASP A 407 -0.08 13.64 -2.56
CA ASP A 407 -0.15 15.01 -2.05
C ASP A 407 1.19 15.40 -1.39
N TRP A 408 2.17 15.61 -2.24
CA TRP A 408 3.55 15.86 -1.83
C TRP A 408 3.73 17.14 -1.03
N GLU A 409 2.91 18.15 -1.29
CA GLU A 409 2.98 19.42 -0.57
C GLU A 409 2.50 19.26 0.88
N ALA A 410 1.35 18.62 1.09
CA ALA A 410 0.86 18.29 2.41
C ALA A 410 1.82 17.34 3.15
N LEU A 411 2.36 16.34 2.45
CA LEU A 411 3.39 15.43 2.97
C LEU A 411 4.60 16.19 3.52
N CYS A 412 5.16 17.11 2.73
CA CYS A 412 6.33 17.89 3.14
C CYS A 412 6.06 18.74 4.38
N ARG A 413 4.87 19.36 4.47
CA ARG A 413 4.46 20.11 5.66
C ARG A 413 4.34 19.22 6.88
N THR A 414 3.74 18.05 6.75
CA THR A 414 3.56 17.09 7.84
C THR A 414 4.90 16.49 8.28
N ALA A 415 5.76 16.09 7.35
CA ALA A 415 7.10 15.58 7.64
C ALA A 415 7.96 16.61 8.40
N ALA A 416 7.87 17.91 8.04
CA ALA A 416 8.58 18.96 8.74
C ALA A 416 8.09 19.13 10.19
N ARG A 417 6.77 19.06 10.45
CA ARG A 417 6.23 19.11 11.83
C ARG A 417 6.68 17.92 12.67
N LEU A 418 6.68 16.73 12.08
CA LEU A 418 7.14 15.49 12.71
C LEU A 418 8.67 15.39 12.81
N ARG A 419 9.42 16.32 12.20
CA ARG A 419 10.89 16.32 12.08
C ARG A 419 11.42 15.04 11.40
N VAL A 420 10.63 14.46 10.50
CA VAL A 420 11.02 13.28 9.70
C VAL A 420 11.79 13.79 8.48
N PRO A 421 13.05 13.34 8.26
CA PRO A 421 13.80 13.69 7.06
C PRO A 421 13.08 13.18 5.80
N LYS A 422 13.01 14.00 4.77
CA LYS A 422 12.25 13.67 3.54
C LYS A 422 12.89 12.56 2.73
N ASP A 423 14.22 12.54 2.70
CA ASP A 423 15.07 11.59 1.99
C ASP A 423 14.85 10.13 2.39
N ILE A 424 14.51 9.88 3.66
CA ILE A 424 14.28 8.53 4.13
C ILE A 424 12.87 8.00 3.85
N ILE A 425 11.89 8.88 3.59
CA ILE A 425 10.47 8.48 3.49
C ILE A 425 10.26 7.45 2.39
N VAL A 426 10.92 7.63 1.25
CA VAL A 426 10.85 6.71 0.11
C VAL A 426 11.42 5.35 0.48
N ASP A 427 12.61 5.31 1.10
CA ASP A 427 13.25 4.06 1.50
C ASP A 427 12.38 3.28 2.48
N LEU A 428 11.76 3.98 3.46
CA LEU A 428 10.85 3.36 4.42
C LEU A 428 9.58 2.81 3.74
N TYR A 429 9.06 3.53 2.75
CA TYR A 429 7.91 3.06 1.97
C TYR A 429 8.25 1.80 1.16
N LEU A 430 9.41 1.79 0.49
CA LEU A 430 9.90 0.64 -0.26
C LEU A 430 10.15 -0.58 0.64
N GLU A 431 10.70 -0.36 1.84
CA GLU A 431 10.85 -1.41 2.86
C GLU A 431 9.49 -1.97 3.26
N ALA A 432 8.50 -1.10 3.46
CA ALA A 432 7.14 -1.52 3.83
C ALA A 432 6.47 -2.36 2.73
N ILE A 433 6.65 -2.01 1.45
CA ILE A 433 6.16 -2.82 0.32
C ILE A 433 6.84 -4.18 0.29
N ALA A 434 8.18 -4.22 0.35
CA ALA A 434 8.93 -5.47 0.32
C ALA A 434 8.52 -6.41 1.46
N TRP A 435 8.32 -5.86 2.66
CA TRP A 435 7.82 -6.61 3.81
C TRP A 435 6.39 -7.13 3.59
N SER A 436 5.50 -6.31 3.04
CA SER A 436 4.13 -6.74 2.71
C SER A 436 4.11 -7.91 1.73
N ASP A 437 4.93 -7.85 0.67
CA ASP A 437 5.03 -8.91 -0.32
C ASP A 437 5.61 -10.21 0.27
N GLN A 438 6.58 -10.12 1.16
CA GLN A 438 7.11 -11.26 1.89
C GLN A 438 6.03 -11.94 2.73
N ILE A 439 5.24 -11.19 3.50
CA ILE A 439 4.12 -11.72 4.29
C ILE A 439 3.11 -12.45 3.41
N PHE A 440 2.84 -11.92 2.22
CA PHE A 440 1.96 -12.59 1.26
C PHE A 440 2.52 -13.92 0.74
N GLN A 441 3.83 -14.01 0.51
CA GLN A 441 4.50 -15.21 0.00
C GLN A 441 4.67 -16.30 1.06
N GLU A 442 4.94 -15.94 2.32
CA GLU A 442 5.26 -16.87 3.41
C GLU A 442 4.07 -17.63 4.01
N SER A 443 2.93 -17.69 3.35
CA SER A 443 1.79 -18.55 3.77
C SER A 443 1.08 -18.18 5.08
N ILE A 444 1.39 -17.06 5.71
CA ILE A 444 0.56 -16.59 6.84
C ILE A 444 -0.84 -16.20 6.32
N LEU A 445 -0.89 -15.73 5.08
CA LEU A 445 -2.07 -15.22 4.40
C LEU A 445 -2.53 -16.11 3.23
N SER A 446 -1.72 -17.06 2.76
CA SER A 446 -2.15 -18.01 1.73
C SER A 446 -3.08 -19.07 2.32
N HIS A 447 -4.20 -19.27 1.66
CA HIS A 447 -5.34 -20.15 2.02
C HIS A 447 -4.98 -21.61 2.21
#